data_2beb10de02ed207069aa588a7177df51
#
_entry.id   2beb10de02ed207069aa588a7177df51
#
_cell.length_a   1.000
_cell.length_b   1.000
_cell.length_c   1.000
_cell.angle_alpha   90.00
_cell.angle_beta   90.00
_cell.angle_gamma   90.00
#
_symmetry.space_group_name_H-M   'P 1'
#
loop_
_entity.id
_entity.type
_entity.pdbx_description
1 polymer ?
#
loop_
_entity_poly.entity_id
_entity_poly.type
_entity_poly.pdbx_seq_one_letter_code
_entity_poly.pdbx_strand_id
1 'polypeptide(L)'
;SRRLSRLVRRMLDISQIQNQEMRKEEFDLCESARIALLSMEKKITDRGLDVDAEIPEDSVMVQGDRDLITQVIYNLLENAAKFATPGSKLYLGLTVNGEKAYVTVRNAGATIPAEEIPLLFERFHKSDKSRSEDKDGYGLGLYIVKTILAQHKEQITVTSENGVTAFTFTMQMAR
;
A
#
# COMPACT_ATOMS: atom_id res chain seq x y z
N SER A 1 -0.34 19.25 19.81
CA SER A 1 -0.71 19.61 18.45
C SER A 1 -1.31 18.42 17.70
N ARG A 2 -2.06 18.70 16.65
CA ARG A 2 -2.63 17.66 15.81
C ARG A 2 -1.54 16.76 15.19
N ARG A 3 -0.43 17.37 14.80
CA ARG A 3 0.70 16.66 14.22
C ARG A 3 1.30 15.66 15.20
N LEU A 4 1.56 16.11 16.43
CA LEU A 4 2.12 15.24 17.48
C LEU A 4 1.14 14.10 17.83
N SER A 5 -0.16 14.40 17.95
CA SER A 5 -1.18 13.40 18.25
C SER A 5 -1.26 12.32 17.15
N ARG A 6 -1.16 12.74 15.88
CA ARG A 6 -1.13 11.78 14.75
C ARG A 6 0.11 10.91 14.76
N LEU A 7 1.27 11.50 15.07
CA LEU A 7 2.52 10.75 15.16
C LEU A 7 2.46 9.70 16.26
N VAL A 8 2.00 10.08 17.45
CA VAL A 8 1.84 9.17 18.60
C VAL A 8 0.88 8.03 18.22
N ARG A 9 -0.24 8.34 17.58
CA ARG A 9 -1.22 7.33 17.15
C ARG A 9 -0.59 6.33 16.16
N ARG A 10 0.17 6.82 15.17
CA ARG A 10 0.86 5.96 14.20
C ARG A 10 1.88 5.05 14.89
N MET A 11 2.64 5.57 15.85
CA MET A 11 3.61 4.77 16.60
C MET A 11 2.93 3.71 17.46
N LEU A 12 1.78 4.03 18.06
CA LEU A 12 0.97 3.06 18.81
C LEU A 12 0.41 1.97 17.89
N ASP A 13 -0.07 2.34 16.70
CA ASP A 13 -0.54 1.38 15.69
C ASP A 13 0.55 0.40 15.31
N ILE A 14 1.77 0.89 15.08
CA ILE A 14 2.92 0.03 14.75
C ILE A 14 3.24 -0.92 15.90
N SER A 15 3.29 -0.40 17.13
CA SER A 15 3.55 -1.22 18.32
C SER A 15 2.49 -2.31 18.48
N GLN A 16 1.22 -1.97 18.25
CA GLN A 16 0.11 -2.92 18.31
C GLN A 16 0.26 -4.01 17.25
N ILE A 17 0.58 -3.65 16.02
CA ILE A 17 0.80 -4.61 14.93
C ILE A 17 1.95 -5.56 15.27
N GLN A 18 3.06 -5.04 15.81
CA GLN A 18 4.24 -5.84 16.13
C GLN A 18 4.01 -6.81 17.29
N ASN A 19 3.11 -6.47 18.22
CA ASN A 19 2.89 -7.22 19.46
C ASN A 19 1.66 -8.12 19.43
N GLN A 20 0.75 -7.97 18.46
CA GLN A 20 -0.43 -8.81 18.34
C GLN A 20 -0.18 -10.02 17.46
N GLU A 21 -0.79 -11.15 17.83
CA GLU A 21 -0.86 -12.30 16.94
C GLU A 21 -1.81 -11.99 15.79
N MET A 22 -1.41 -12.40 14.58
CA MET A 22 -2.28 -12.30 13.41
C MET A 22 -3.51 -13.19 13.58
N ARG A 23 -4.68 -12.67 13.19
CA ARG A 23 -5.88 -13.47 13.05
C ARG A 23 -5.91 -14.09 11.65
N LYS A 24 -5.15 -15.14 11.48
CA LYS A 24 -5.03 -15.81 10.19
C LYS A 24 -6.32 -16.51 9.83
N GLU A 25 -6.91 -16.15 8.69
CA GLU A 25 -8.15 -16.73 8.17
C GLU A 25 -8.13 -16.76 6.65
N GLU A 26 -9.07 -17.48 6.06
CA GLU A 26 -9.34 -17.36 4.64
C GLU A 26 -10.21 -16.14 4.40
N PHE A 27 -9.85 -15.33 3.41
CA PHE A 27 -10.67 -14.19 3.03
C PHE A 27 -10.51 -13.87 1.54
N ASP A 28 -11.49 -13.13 1.00
CA ASP A 28 -11.48 -12.71 -0.40
C ASP A 28 -10.62 -11.45 -0.56
N LEU A 29 -9.47 -11.62 -1.21
CA LEU A 29 -8.56 -10.51 -1.48
C LEU A 29 -9.18 -9.45 -2.40
N CYS A 30 -10.08 -9.86 -3.30
CA CYS A 30 -10.80 -8.91 -4.16
C CYS A 30 -11.67 -7.97 -3.35
N GLU A 31 -12.34 -8.47 -2.32
CA GLU A 31 -13.15 -7.64 -1.42
C GLU A 31 -12.30 -6.65 -0.64
N SER A 32 -11.16 -7.10 -0.11
CA SER A 32 -10.21 -6.22 0.58
C SER A 32 -9.72 -5.09 -0.33
N ALA A 33 -9.43 -5.41 -1.60
CA ALA A 33 -9.01 -4.40 -2.58
C ALA A 33 -10.12 -3.39 -2.85
N ARG A 34 -11.37 -3.83 -3.00
CA ARG A 34 -12.50 -2.95 -3.23
C ARG A 34 -12.77 -2.04 -2.04
N ILE A 35 -12.73 -2.58 -0.82
CA ILE A 35 -12.92 -1.81 0.42
C ILE A 35 -11.84 -0.73 0.53
N ALA A 36 -10.59 -1.07 0.31
CA ALA A 36 -9.48 -0.11 0.37
C ALA A 36 -9.67 1.00 -0.67
N LEU A 37 -10.05 0.63 -1.89
CA LEU A 37 -10.26 1.60 -2.97
C LEU A 37 -11.41 2.56 -2.66
N LEU A 38 -12.53 2.06 -2.14
CA LEU A 38 -13.66 2.89 -1.72
C LEU A 38 -13.26 3.86 -0.61
N SER A 39 -12.43 3.40 0.33
CA SER A 39 -11.93 4.26 1.42
C SER A 39 -11.07 5.42 0.91
N MET A 40 -10.55 5.32 -0.30
CA MET A 40 -9.69 6.33 -0.93
C MET A 40 -10.44 7.29 -1.85
N GLU A 41 -11.75 7.12 -2.02
CA GLU A 41 -12.54 7.86 -3.01
C GLU A 41 -12.32 9.38 -2.94
N LYS A 42 -12.38 9.95 -1.73
CA LYS A 42 -12.20 11.39 -1.55
C LYS A 42 -10.81 11.86 -1.98
N LYS A 43 -9.77 11.15 -1.54
CA LYS A 43 -8.38 11.50 -1.87
C LYS A 43 -8.10 11.39 -3.37
N ILE A 44 -8.67 10.39 -3.99
CA ILE A 44 -8.57 10.18 -5.44
C ILE A 44 -9.26 11.32 -6.20
N THR A 45 -10.48 11.65 -5.80
CA THR A 45 -11.27 12.73 -6.40
C THR A 45 -10.58 14.09 -6.23
N ASP A 46 -10.07 14.37 -5.02
CA ASP A 46 -9.40 15.65 -4.72
C ASP A 46 -8.15 15.87 -5.59
N ARG A 47 -7.47 14.80 -5.99
CA ARG A 47 -6.31 14.88 -6.88
C ARG A 47 -6.68 14.74 -8.37
N GLY A 48 -7.96 14.55 -8.68
CA GLY A 48 -8.42 14.37 -10.05
C GLY A 48 -7.89 13.11 -10.72
N LEU A 49 -7.59 12.07 -9.93
CA LEU A 49 -7.04 10.83 -10.47
C LEU A 49 -8.12 9.97 -11.12
N ASP A 50 -7.75 9.33 -12.22
CA ASP A 50 -8.60 8.39 -12.93
C ASP A 50 -8.19 6.97 -12.53
N VAL A 51 -9.13 6.21 -11.95
CA VAL A 51 -8.84 4.87 -11.44
C VAL A 51 -8.96 3.83 -12.55
N ASP A 52 -7.92 3.03 -12.69
CA ASP A 52 -7.89 1.84 -13.55
C ASP A 52 -7.78 0.62 -12.63
N ALA A 53 -8.90 -0.06 -12.37
CA ALA A 53 -8.95 -1.21 -11.48
C ALA A 53 -9.16 -2.49 -12.28
N GLU A 54 -8.22 -3.43 -12.15
CA GLU A 54 -8.29 -4.76 -12.76
C GLU A 54 -8.40 -5.80 -11.65
N ILE A 55 -9.63 -5.95 -11.12
CA ILE A 55 -9.95 -6.88 -10.04
C ILE A 55 -10.83 -7.99 -10.62
N PRO A 56 -10.45 -9.29 -10.44
CA PRO A 56 -11.28 -10.39 -10.92
C PRO A 56 -12.72 -10.34 -10.39
N GLU A 57 -13.66 -10.78 -11.21
CA GLU A 57 -15.06 -10.89 -10.78
C GLU A 57 -15.23 -12.04 -9.77
N ASP A 58 -14.52 -13.15 -10.00
CA ASP A 58 -14.53 -14.28 -9.08
C ASP A 58 -13.68 -13.96 -7.84
N SER A 59 -14.06 -14.55 -6.71
CA SER A 59 -13.29 -14.38 -5.48
C SER A 59 -11.89 -14.98 -5.61
N VAL A 60 -10.94 -14.30 -4.96
CA VAL A 60 -9.57 -14.78 -4.83
C VAL A 60 -9.32 -15.01 -3.34
N MET A 61 -9.46 -16.25 -2.92
CA MET A 61 -9.34 -16.64 -1.51
C MET A 61 -7.86 -16.81 -1.14
N VAL A 62 -7.44 -16.09 -0.13
CA VAL A 62 -6.07 -16.10 0.37
C VAL A 62 -6.03 -16.37 1.88
N GLN A 63 -4.86 -16.69 2.40
CA GLN A 63 -4.61 -16.92 3.83
C GLN A 63 -3.92 -15.70 4.43
N GLY A 64 -4.47 -15.14 5.50
CA GLY A 64 -3.84 -14.03 6.19
C GLY A 64 -4.80 -13.32 7.13
N ASP A 65 -4.37 -12.18 7.61
CA ASP A 65 -5.19 -11.30 8.43
C ASP A 65 -5.87 -10.28 7.53
N ARG A 66 -7.19 -10.42 7.36
CA ARG A 66 -7.99 -9.59 6.46
C ARG A 66 -7.79 -8.10 6.72
N ASP A 67 -7.89 -7.69 7.98
CA ASP A 67 -7.83 -6.27 8.35
C ASP A 67 -6.45 -5.69 8.09
N LEU A 68 -5.40 -6.44 8.42
CA LEU A 68 -4.02 -6.01 8.18
C LEU A 68 -3.71 -5.92 6.69
N ILE A 69 -4.17 -6.88 5.90
CA ILE A 69 -3.91 -6.86 4.45
C ILE A 69 -4.73 -5.75 3.77
N THR A 70 -5.96 -5.50 4.21
CA THR A 70 -6.73 -4.35 3.73
C THR A 70 -5.99 -3.04 4.02
N GLN A 71 -5.37 -2.94 5.20
CA GLN A 71 -4.54 -1.77 5.55
C GLN A 71 -3.31 -1.64 4.65
N VAL A 72 -2.68 -2.76 4.27
CA VAL A 72 -1.56 -2.75 3.31
C VAL A 72 -2.01 -2.11 2.00
N ILE A 73 -3.13 -2.58 1.45
CA ILE A 73 -3.66 -2.06 0.19
C ILE A 73 -4.00 -0.58 0.33
N TYR A 74 -4.67 -0.21 1.41
CA TYR A 74 -5.00 1.20 1.69
C TYR A 74 -3.74 2.07 1.75
N ASN A 75 -2.71 1.64 2.47
CA ASN A 75 -1.46 2.41 2.60
C ASN A 75 -0.73 2.56 1.27
N LEU A 76 -0.74 1.52 0.43
CA LEU A 76 -0.15 1.61 -0.91
C LEU A 76 -0.94 2.56 -1.81
N LEU A 77 -2.26 2.51 -1.75
CA LEU A 77 -3.12 3.43 -2.50
C LEU A 77 -2.96 4.87 -2.03
N GLU A 78 -2.87 5.09 -0.71
CA GLU A 78 -2.66 6.42 -0.14
C GLU A 78 -1.32 7.01 -0.60
N ASN A 79 -0.27 6.20 -0.54
CA ASN A 79 1.06 6.59 -1.03
C ASN A 79 1.01 6.94 -2.52
N ALA A 80 0.39 6.08 -3.34
CA ALA A 80 0.29 6.30 -4.77
C ALA A 80 -0.52 7.55 -5.11
N ALA A 81 -1.66 7.77 -4.44
CA ALA A 81 -2.48 8.95 -4.67
C ALA A 81 -1.76 10.24 -4.29
N LYS A 82 -0.96 10.20 -3.21
CA LYS A 82 -0.20 11.34 -2.73
C LYS A 82 0.87 11.79 -3.74
N PHE A 83 1.58 10.84 -4.35
CA PHE A 83 2.70 11.12 -5.24
C PHE A 83 2.35 11.07 -6.73
N ALA A 84 1.11 10.70 -7.07
CA ALA A 84 0.65 10.70 -8.44
C ALA A 84 0.57 12.12 -8.99
N THR A 85 0.93 12.28 -10.26
CA THR A 85 0.72 13.53 -10.98
C THR A 85 -0.79 13.83 -10.99
N PRO A 86 -1.23 15.03 -10.54
CA PRO A 86 -2.65 15.36 -10.58
C PRO A 86 -3.25 15.16 -11.98
N GLY A 87 -4.44 14.57 -12.03
CA GLY A 87 -5.13 14.29 -13.29
C GLY A 87 -4.67 13.01 -13.99
N SER A 88 -3.68 12.30 -13.45
CA SER A 88 -3.18 11.05 -14.05
C SER A 88 -3.95 9.83 -13.56
N LYS A 89 -3.51 8.64 -13.98
CA LYS A 89 -4.15 7.38 -13.63
C LYS A 89 -3.56 6.77 -12.38
N LEU A 90 -4.42 6.16 -11.57
CA LEU A 90 -4.08 5.32 -10.44
C LEU A 90 -4.52 3.89 -10.76
N TYR A 91 -3.58 2.96 -10.78
CA TYR A 91 -3.84 1.56 -11.14
C TYR A 91 -3.85 0.67 -9.89
N LEU A 92 -4.85 -0.19 -9.80
CA LEU A 92 -4.93 -1.26 -8.80
C LEU A 92 -5.28 -2.55 -9.52
N GLY A 93 -4.36 -3.52 -9.52
CA GLY A 93 -4.56 -4.79 -10.18
C GLY A 93 -4.35 -5.97 -9.24
N LEU A 94 -5.08 -7.06 -9.50
CA LEU A 94 -4.96 -8.30 -8.75
C LEU A 94 -4.91 -9.45 -9.75
N THR A 95 -3.87 -10.27 -9.67
CA THR A 95 -3.69 -11.44 -10.52
C THR A 95 -3.35 -12.66 -9.69
N VAL A 96 -3.57 -13.84 -10.25
CA VAL A 96 -3.22 -15.11 -9.61
C VAL A 96 -2.28 -15.88 -10.53
N ASN A 97 -1.20 -16.40 -9.97
CA ASN A 97 -0.28 -17.26 -10.69
C ASN A 97 0.16 -18.39 -9.75
N GLY A 98 -0.35 -19.59 -10.04
CA GLY A 98 -0.09 -20.75 -9.20
C GLY A 98 -0.66 -20.60 -7.79
N GLU A 99 0.18 -20.75 -6.79
CA GLU A 99 -0.22 -20.68 -5.37
C GLU A 99 -0.16 -19.28 -4.79
N LYS A 100 0.16 -18.27 -5.61
CA LYS A 100 0.28 -16.88 -5.15
C LYS A 100 -0.68 -15.96 -5.86
N ALA A 101 -1.26 -15.04 -5.10
CA ALA A 101 -1.95 -13.87 -5.62
C ALA A 101 -0.99 -12.69 -5.58
N TYR A 102 -1.13 -11.76 -6.51
CA TYR A 102 -0.31 -10.55 -6.62
C TYR A 102 -1.21 -9.33 -6.65
N VAL A 103 -0.91 -8.37 -5.82
CA VAL A 103 -1.59 -7.07 -5.82
C VAL A 103 -0.60 -6.02 -6.26
N THR A 104 -0.94 -5.26 -7.31
CA THR A 104 -0.11 -4.18 -7.83
C THR A 104 -0.84 -2.85 -7.69
N VAL A 105 -0.15 -1.86 -7.12
CA VAL A 105 -0.58 -0.47 -7.07
C VAL A 105 0.44 0.36 -7.85
N ARG A 106 -0.03 1.11 -8.86
CA ARG A 106 0.85 1.84 -9.76
C ARG A 106 0.35 3.25 -9.98
N ASN A 107 1.27 4.20 -10.04
CA ASN A 107 0.94 5.59 -10.35
C ASN A 107 1.99 6.24 -11.25
N ALA A 108 1.55 7.23 -12.01
CA ALA A 108 2.45 8.12 -12.72
C ALA A 108 2.92 9.24 -11.78
N GLY A 109 4.19 9.61 -11.86
CA GLY A 109 4.77 10.65 -11.02
C GLY A 109 6.28 10.72 -11.20
N ALA A 110 6.96 11.38 -10.28
CA ALA A 110 8.42 11.45 -10.33
C ALA A 110 9.03 10.07 -10.16
N THR A 111 10.02 9.76 -11.00
CA THR A 111 10.78 8.52 -10.87
C THR A 111 11.59 8.55 -9.59
N ILE A 112 11.51 7.48 -8.80
CA ILE A 112 12.30 7.35 -7.57
C ILE A 112 13.71 6.89 -7.98
N PRO A 113 14.76 7.58 -7.53
CA PRO A 113 16.13 7.14 -7.80
C PRO A 113 16.39 5.73 -7.29
N ALA A 114 17.17 4.96 -8.04
CA ALA A 114 17.44 3.56 -7.70
C ALA A 114 18.04 3.42 -6.30
N GLU A 115 18.90 4.36 -5.88
CA GLU A 115 19.53 4.36 -4.55
C GLU A 115 18.54 4.60 -3.41
N GLU A 116 17.38 5.23 -3.68
CA GLU A 116 16.35 5.47 -2.66
C GLU A 116 15.40 4.28 -2.48
N ILE A 117 15.25 3.43 -3.50
CA ILE A 117 14.29 2.31 -3.46
C ILE A 117 14.49 1.40 -2.22
N PRO A 118 15.71 0.97 -1.87
CA PRO A 118 15.92 0.15 -0.68
C PRO A 118 15.55 0.84 0.63
N LEU A 119 15.48 2.16 0.65
CA LEU A 119 15.20 2.96 1.84
C LEU A 119 13.72 3.27 2.03
N LEU A 120 12.87 3.00 1.03
CA LEU A 120 11.46 3.39 1.04
C LEU A 120 10.67 2.82 2.22
N PHE A 121 11.05 1.64 2.69
CA PHE A 121 10.33 0.95 3.77
C PHE A 121 10.91 1.22 5.16
N GLU A 122 11.95 2.04 5.23
CA GLU A 122 12.54 2.40 6.53
C GLU A 122 11.63 3.37 7.28
N ARG A 123 11.65 3.24 8.61
CA ARG A 123 10.88 4.13 9.50
C ARG A 123 11.34 5.57 9.32
N PHE A 124 10.37 6.48 9.14
CA PHE A 124 10.59 7.93 9.00
C PHE A 124 11.36 8.34 7.74
N HIS A 125 11.66 7.41 6.82
CA HIS A 125 12.30 7.79 5.57
C HIS A 125 11.33 8.55 4.67
N LYS A 126 11.83 9.65 4.08
CA LYS A 126 11.13 10.40 3.05
C LYS A 126 12.16 10.84 2.01
N SER A 127 11.80 10.72 0.73
CA SER A 127 12.60 11.28 -0.35
C SER A 127 12.54 12.82 -0.29
N ASP A 128 13.49 13.49 -0.91
CA ASP A 128 13.51 14.96 -0.96
C ASP A 128 12.21 15.52 -1.53
N LYS A 129 11.66 14.86 -2.55
CA LYS A 129 10.39 15.26 -3.14
C LYS A 129 9.21 15.05 -2.19
N SER A 130 9.16 13.92 -1.48
CA SER A 130 8.07 13.65 -0.54
C SER A 130 8.10 14.60 0.66
N ARG A 131 9.27 15.10 1.05
CA ARG A 131 9.38 16.09 2.13
C ARG A 131 8.72 17.40 1.76
N SER A 132 8.75 17.79 0.48
CA SER A 132 8.13 19.03 0.01
C SER A 132 6.64 18.86 -0.27
N GLU A 133 6.20 17.69 -0.70
CA GLU A 133 4.81 17.40 -1.08
C GLU A 133 3.93 16.95 0.09
N ASP A 134 4.52 16.29 1.08
CA ASP A 134 3.81 15.74 2.22
C ASP A 134 4.37 16.26 3.53
N LYS A 135 3.95 17.48 3.89
CA LYS A 135 4.39 18.12 5.13
C LYS A 135 3.86 17.43 6.38
N ASP A 136 2.76 16.67 6.29
CA ASP A 136 2.11 15.99 7.40
C ASP A 136 2.45 14.52 7.50
N GLY A 137 3.16 13.96 6.51
CA GLY A 137 3.58 12.56 6.53
C GLY A 137 4.85 12.34 7.35
N TYR A 138 4.96 11.17 7.96
CA TYR A 138 6.07 10.81 8.85
C TYR A 138 6.94 9.68 8.29
N GLY A 139 6.68 9.22 7.06
CA GLY A 139 7.43 8.11 6.49
C GLY A 139 7.13 6.77 7.18
N LEU A 140 5.93 6.59 7.70
CA LEU A 140 5.52 5.38 8.41
C LEU A 140 4.63 4.46 7.59
N GLY A 141 3.94 4.97 6.56
CA GLY A 141 2.99 4.18 5.77
C GLY A 141 3.62 2.96 5.13
N LEU A 142 4.75 3.11 4.46
CA LEU A 142 5.47 2.00 3.83
C LEU A 142 6.16 1.11 4.87
N TYR A 143 6.62 1.67 5.98
CA TYR A 143 7.15 0.87 7.09
C TYR A 143 6.08 -0.07 7.66
N ILE A 144 4.84 0.42 7.83
CA ILE A 144 3.71 -0.39 8.27
C ILE A 144 3.43 -1.52 7.27
N VAL A 145 3.42 -1.21 5.97
CA VAL A 145 3.25 -2.21 4.90
C VAL A 145 4.30 -3.32 5.04
N LYS A 146 5.57 -2.94 5.16
CA LYS A 146 6.65 -3.92 5.29
C LYS A 146 6.51 -4.77 6.54
N THR A 147 6.12 -4.16 7.67
CA THR A 147 5.91 -4.87 8.94
C THR A 147 4.81 -5.92 8.81
N ILE A 148 3.66 -5.55 8.25
CA ILE A 148 2.53 -6.46 8.07
C ILE A 148 2.91 -7.62 7.14
N LEU A 149 3.53 -7.31 6.00
CA LEU A 149 3.92 -8.34 5.04
C LEU A 149 4.99 -9.28 5.59
N ALA A 150 5.93 -8.76 6.38
CA ALA A 150 6.93 -9.60 7.06
C ALA A 150 6.27 -10.58 8.04
N GLN A 151 5.26 -10.13 8.80
CA GLN A 151 4.50 -11.02 9.69
C GLN A 151 3.78 -12.13 8.91
N HIS A 152 3.33 -11.82 7.69
CA HIS A 152 2.67 -12.79 6.80
C HIS A 152 3.67 -13.66 6.04
N LYS A 153 4.97 -13.39 6.16
CA LYS A 153 6.04 -14.05 5.36
C LYS A 153 5.80 -13.85 3.85
N GLU A 154 5.27 -12.69 3.50
CA GLU A 154 5.03 -12.29 2.12
C GLU A 154 6.06 -11.26 1.67
N GLN A 155 6.13 -11.03 0.38
CA GLN A 155 7.13 -10.16 -0.25
C GLN A 155 6.47 -8.97 -0.93
N ILE A 156 7.22 -7.88 -1.03
CA ILE A 156 6.83 -6.72 -1.80
C ILE A 156 8.01 -6.28 -2.66
N THR A 157 7.71 -5.93 -3.89
CA THR A 157 8.69 -5.39 -4.85
C THR A 157 8.26 -3.99 -5.28
N VAL A 158 9.26 -3.18 -5.64
CA VAL A 158 9.05 -1.82 -6.12
C VAL A 158 9.82 -1.62 -7.40
N THR A 159 9.16 -1.06 -8.40
CA THR A 159 9.83 -0.57 -9.61
C THR A 159 9.49 0.90 -9.81
N SER A 160 10.45 1.67 -10.29
CA SER A 160 10.20 3.08 -10.60
C SER A 160 11.06 3.43 -11.82
N GLU A 161 10.39 3.62 -12.96
CA GLU A 161 11.04 3.87 -14.24
C GLU A 161 10.16 4.78 -15.10
N ASN A 162 10.80 5.72 -15.78
CA ASN A 162 10.13 6.58 -16.77
C ASN A 162 8.86 7.25 -16.24
N GLY A 163 8.89 7.70 -14.99
CA GLY A 163 7.75 8.39 -14.40
C GLY A 163 6.61 7.49 -13.95
N VAL A 164 6.87 6.18 -13.80
CA VAL A 164 5.87 5.22 -13.33
C VAL A 164 6.46 4.42 -12.16
N THR A 165 5.77 4.44 -11.03
CA THR A 165 6.16 3.67 -9.84
C THR A 165 5.10 2.61 -9.56
N ALA A 166 5.54 1.37 -9.35
CA ALA A 166 4.67 0.22 -9.06
C ALA A 166 5.16 -0.53 -7.84
N PHE A 167 4.22 -0.80 -6.93
CA PHE A 167 4.41 -1.69 -5.78
C PHE A 167 3.61 -2.96 -6.03
N THR A 168 4.22 -4.12 -5.87
CA THR A 168 3.54 -5.42 -6.00
C THR A 168 3.85 -6.27 -4.80
N PHE A 169 2.80 -6.77 -4.12
CA PHE A 169 3.01 -7.72 -3.02
C PHE A 169 2.30 -9.04 -3.29
N THR A 170 2.75 -10.06 -2.58
CA THR A 170 2.26 -11.44 -2.74
C THR A 170 1.36 -11.83 -1.59
N MET A 171 0.42 -12.74 -1.85
CA MET A 171 -0.37 -13.42 -0.83
C MET A 171 -0.50 -14.89 -1.17
N GLN A 172 -0.35 -15.75 -0.16
CA GLN A 172 -0.55 -17.18 -0.32
C GLN A 172 -2.03 -17.48 -0.59
N MET A 173 -2.31 -18.20 -1.67
CA MET A 173 -3.66 -18.66 -1.96
C MET A 173 -4.13 -19.63 -0.88
N ALA A 174 -5.41 -19.56 -0.54
CA ALA A 174 -6.04 -20.55 0.33
C ALA A 174 -6.09 -21.91 -0.35
N ARG A 175 -5.94 -22.96 0.44
CA ARG A 175 -6.01 -24.32 -0.07
C ARG A 175 -7.41 -24.91 0.08
#